data_57be6f4e48609943d7ab9c8cc312eb28
#
_entry.id   57be6f4e48609943d7ab9c8cc312eb28
#
_cell.length_a   1.000
_cell.length_b   1.000
_cell.length_c   1.000
_cell.angle_alpha   90.00
_cell.angle_beta   90.00
_cell.angle_gamma   90.00
#
_symmetry.space_group_name_H-M   'P 1'
#
loop_
_entity.id
_entity.type
_entity.pdbx_description
1 polymer ?
#
loop_
_entity_poly.entity_id
_entity_poly.type
_entity_poly.pdbx_seq_one_letter_code
_entity_poly.pdbx_strand_id
1 'polypeptide(L)'
;EISTVLPIPKFTVIEDGAFLADDTMVASYELGGGWIHAATTTVGRRAFLGNSGITQPGRRVPDDGLVAVLSAAPPKAKRGSSWLGSPPMRLRRRPTEADAATTYDPPTRLKVRRAVVETCRLLRVVVTVGIGLAVLGALQALARIFGIGAAALCGGLVLLAAGAVAGAVTVAAKWLTVGRIRASEY
;
A
#
# COMPACT_ATOMS: atom_id res chain seq x y z
N GLU A 1 3.28 -6.44 -8.51
CA GLU A 1 2.14 -5.61 -8.09
C GLU A 1 2.05 -4.37 -8.96
N ILE A 2 0.85 -3.97 -9.34
CA ILE A 2 0.59 -2.82 -10.21
C ILE A 2 -0.52 -2.02 -9.54
N SER A 3 -0.23 -0.80 -9.12
CA SER A 3 -1.19 0.12 -8.51
C SER A 3 -1.42 1.38 -9.33
N THR A 4 -1.26 1.28 -10.65
CA THR A 4 -1.42 2.41 -11.58
C THR A 4 -2.31 2.02 -12.76
N VAL A 5 -2.86 3.02 -13.43
CA VAL A 5 -3.62 2.84 -14.68
C VAL A 5 -2.66 2.87 -15.87
N LEU A 6 -2.71 1.86 -16.71
CA LEU A 6 -1.90 1.76 -17.92
C LEU A 6 -2.62 2.43 -19.09
N PRO A 7 -2.05 3.49 -19.72
CA PRO A 7 -2.77 4.28 -20.71
C PRO A 7 -3.06 3.52 -22.01
N ILE A 8 -2.09 2.74 -22.52
CA ILE A 8 -2.26 1.92 -23.74
C ILE A 8 -1.67 0.52 -23.52
N PRO A 9 -2.49 -0.46 -23.14
CA PRO A 9 -2.00 -1.82 -22.83
C PRO A 9 -1.20 -2.47 -23.95
N LYS A 10 -1.57 -2.23 -25.22
CA LYS A 10 -0.89 -2.80 -26.40
C LYS A 10 0.60 -2.41 -26.48
N PHE A 11 0.94 -1.20 -26.01
CA PHE A 11 2.32 -0.69 -26.02
C PHE A 11 2.98 -0.73 -24.63
N THR A 12 2.42 -1.51 -23.71
CA THR A 12 2.93 -1.62 -22.34
C THR A 12 3.28 -3.07 -22.05
N VAL A 13 4.54 -3.32 -21.69
CA VAL A 13 5.04 -4.64 -21.32
C VAL A 13 5.54 -4.59 -19.89
N ILE A 14 4.95 -5.39 -19.01
CA ILE A 14 5.35 -5.53 -17.62
C ILE A 14 5.74 -6.99 -17.42
N GLU A 15 7.01 -7.22 -17.09
CA GLU A 15 7.55 -8.56 -16.94
C GLU A 15 7.39 -9.09 -15.50
N ASP A 16 7.64 -10.38 -15.31
CA ASP A 16 7.39 -11.09 -14.06
C ASP A 16 8.16 -10.48 -12.87
N GLY A 17 7.48 -10.38 -11.72
CA GLY A 17 8.05 -9.86 -10.50
C GLY A 17 8.27 -8.35 -10.49
N ALA A 18 7.89 -7.62 -11.55
CA ALA A 18 7.95 -6.16 -11.56
C ALA A 18 7.03 -5.56 -10.50
N PHE A 19 7.46 -4.47 -9.88
CA PHE A 19 6.68 -3.70 -8.92
C PHE A 19 6.52 -2.27 -9.41
N LEU A 20 5.28 -1.87 -9.62
CA LEU A 20 4.88 -0.50 -9.93
C LEU A 20 4.19 0.06 -8.71
N ALA A 21 4.78 1.08 -8.12
CA ALA A 21 4.24 1.75 -6.95
C ALA A 21 3.07 2.68 -7.34
N ASP A 22 2.50 3.33 -6.34
CA ASP A 22 1.37 4.22 -6.55
C ASP A 22 1.71 5.40 -7.46
N ASP A 23 0.73 5.82 -8.24
CA ASP A 23 0.79 6.99 -9.12
C ASP A 23 1.96 6.96 -10.12
N THR A 24 2.42 5.77 -10.50
CA THR A 24 3.45 5.63 -11.53
C THR A 24 2.88 5.85 -12.92
N MET A 25 3.68 6.39 -13.84
CA MET A 25 3.31 6.56 -15.23
C MET A 25 4.19 5.67 -16.12
N VAL A 26 3.62 4.58 -16.62
CA VAL A 26 4.23 3.78 -17.70
C VAL A 26 3.72 4.35 -19.02
N ALA A 27 4.30 5.48 -19.44
CA ALA A 27 3.85 6.19 -20.63
C ALA A 27 4.26 5.44 -21.89
N SER A 28 3.29 5.01 -22.65
CA SER A 28 3.48 4.41 -23.97
C SER A 28 3.26 5.42 -25.12
N TYR A 29 2.94 6.66 -24.78
CA TYR A 29 2.88 7.78 -25.72
C TYR A 29 3.26 9.10 -25.04
N GLU A 30 3.70 10.06 -25.82
CA GLU A 30 3.91 11.45 -25.43
C GLU A 30 3.38 12.39 -26.49
N LEU A 31 2.95 13.57 -26.05
CA LEU A 31 2.40 14.62 -26.90
C LEU A 31 3.31 15.84 -26.87
N GLY A 32 3.61 16.41 -28.00
CA GLY A 32 4.41 17.62 -28.06
C GLY A 32 4.45 18.22 -29.47
N GLY A 33 4.38 19.54 -29.58
CA GLY A 33 4.57 20.29 -30.84
C GLY A 33 3.68 19.83 -32.01
N GLY A 34 2.45 19.35 -31.72
CA GLY A 34 1.55 18.80 -32.75
C GLY A 34 1.85 17.32 -33.12
N TRP A 35 2.74 16.65 -32.40
CA TRP A 35 3.12 15.26 -32.63
C TRP A 35 2.58 14.34 -31.56
N ILE A 36 2.30 13.10 -31.95
CA ILE A 36 2.06 11.98 -31.05
C ILE A 36 3.18 10.98 -31.28
N HIS A 37 4.02 10.77 -30.29
CA HIS A 37 5.03 9.72 -30.30
C HIS A 37 4.54 8.55 -29.46
N ALA A 38 4.28 7.40 -30.10
CA ALA A 38 3.86 6.17 -29.46
C ALA A 38 4.90 5.07 -29.67
N ALA A 39 5.34 4.44 -28.60
CA ALA A 39 6.31 3.36 -28.66
C ALA A 39 6.15 2.42 -27.46
N THR A 40 6.57 1.15 -27.64
CA THR A 40 6.48 0.15 -26.57
C THR A 40 7.36 0.54 -25.39
N THR A 41 6.77 0.59 -24.22
CA THR A 41 7.44 0.84 -22.94
C THR A 41 7.49 -0.44 -22.14
N THR A 42 8.65 -0.79 -21.60
CA THR A 42 8.86 -2.06 -20.90
C THR A 42 9.34 -1.82 -19.48
N VAL A 43 8.70 -2.50 -18.51
CA VAL A 43 9.21 -2.66 -17.16
C VAL A 43 9.72 -4.09 -17.02
N GLY A 44 11.03 -4.24 -16.87
CA GLY A 44 11.72 -5.53 -16.87
C GLY A 44 11.44 -6.38 -15.64
N ARG A 45 11.93 -7.61 -15.65
CA ARG A 45 11.75 -8.58 -14.57
C ARG A 45 12.29 -8.05 -13.25
N ARG A 46 11.48 -8.18 -12.18
CA ARG A 46 11.85 -7.74 -10.83
C ARG A 46 12.30 -6.28 -10.76
N ALA A 47 11.94 -5.48 -11.77
CA ALA A 47 12.21 -4.06 -11.76
C ALA A 47 11.27 -3.35 -10.80
N PHE A 48 11.76 -2.26 -10.22
CA PHE A 48 11.00 -1.42 -9.30
C PHE A 48 10.84 -0.01 -9.89
N LEU A 49 9.59 0.41 -10.06
CA LEU A 49 9.24 1.77 -10.40
C LEU A 49 8.59 2.42 -9.17
N GLY A 50 9.29 3.39 -8.58
CA GLY A 50 8.87 4.06 -7.33
C GLY A 50 7.68 4.99 -7.54
N ASN A 51 7.05 5.41 -6.43
CA ASN A 51 5.88 6.29 -6.44
C ASN A 51 6.11 7.51 -7.34
N SER A 52 5.12 7.81 -8.18
CA SER A 52 5.18 8.88 -9.18
C SER A 52 6.41 8.80 -10.11
N GLY A 53 6.96 7.59 -10.26
CA GLY A 53 8.02 7.32 -11.22
C GLY A 53 7.50 7.27 -12.64
N ILE A 54 8.28 7.76 -13.61
CA ILE A 54 7.87 7.91 -15.00
C ILE A 54 8.77 7.12 -15.92
N THR A 55 8.16 6.32 -16.81
CA THR A 55 8.86 5.68 -17.93
C THR A 55 8.26 6.19 -19.24
N GLN A 56 9.07 6.82 -20.06
CA GLN A 56 8.65 7.44 -21.33
C GLN A 56 8.52 6.40 -22.47
N PRO A 57 7.84 6.75 -23.58
CA PRO A 57 7.70 5.88 -24.74
C PRO A 57 9.04 5.37 -25.25
N GLY A 58 9.07 4.10 -25.65
CA GLY A 58 10.28 3.46 -26.18
C GLY A 58 11.38 3.17 -25.15
N ARG A 59 11.14 3.46 -23.86
CA ARG A 59 12.12 3.20 -22.80
C ARG A 59 11.87 1.86 -22.11
N ARG A 60 12.95 1.34 -21.53
CA ARG A 60 12.91 0.14 -20.71
C ARG A 60 13.51 0.40 -19.33
N VAL A 61 12.76 0.11 -18.28
CA VAL A 61 13.34 -0.12 -16.95
C VAL A 61 13.98 -1.50 -17.01
N PRO A 62 15.30 -1.63 -16.81
CA PRO A 62 15.98 -2.93 -17.00
C PRO A 62 15.60 -3.93 -15.91
N ASP A 63 15.87 -5.21 -16.17
CA ASP A 63 15.67 -6.27 -15.19
C ASP A 63 16.48 -5.97 -13.91
N ASP A 64 15.88 -6.27 -12.75
CA ASP A 64 16.44 -5.96 -11.43
C ASP A 64 16.76 -4.46 -11.23
N GLY A 65 16.27 -3.60 -12.14
CA GLY A 65 16.50 -2.15 -12.11
C GLY A 65 15.58 -1.44 -11.13
N LEU A 66 15.98 -0.24 -10.73
CA LEU A 66 15.20 0.62 -9.86
C LEU A 66 15.13 2.05 -10.43
N VAL A 67 13.92 2.55 -10.56
CA VAL A 67 13.64 3.98 -10.74
C VAL A 67 13.04 4.47 -9.42
N ALA A 68 13.68 5.44 -8.79
CA ALA A 68 13.29 5.93 -7.48
C ALA A 68 11.99 6.74 -7.52
N VAL A 69 11.52 7.17 -6.36
CA VAL A 69 10.34 8.05 -6.22
C VAL A 69 10.56 9.35 -6.99
N LEU A 70 9.51 9.86 -7.67
CA LEU A 70 9.52 11.11 -8.45
C LEU A 70 10.64 11.16 -9.50
N SER A 71 10.99 10.03 -10.07
CA SER A 71 12.13 9.90 -10.97
C SER A 71 11.75 9.41 -12.35
N ALA A 72 12.53 9.78 -13.35
CA ALA A 72 12.34 9.33 -14.72
C ALA A 72 13.24 8.12 -15.05
N ALA A 73 12.74 7.20 -15.87
CA ALA A 73 13.56 6.14 -16.42
C ALA A 73 14.57 6.72 -17.43
N PRO A 74 15.85 6.28 -17.41
CA PRO A 74 16.84 6.76 -18.36
C PRO A 74 16.60 6.21 -19.76
N PRO A 75 17.16 6.85 -20.80
CA PRO A 75 17.05 6.34 -22.19
C PRO A 75 17.68 4.95 -22.38
N LYS A 76 18.78 4.70 -21.68
CA LYS A 76 19.50 3.42 -21.69
C LYS A 76 19.97 3.08 -20.27
N ALA A 77 19.75 1.86 -19.85
CA ALA A 77 20.14 1.39 -18.54
C ALA A 77 20.64 -0.06 -18.58
N LYS A 78 21.59 -0.37 -17.74
CA LYS A 78 22.09 -1.73 -17.54
C LYS A 78 21.25 -2.45 -16.50
N ARG A 79 21.15 -3.77 -16.60
CA ARG A 79 20.53 -4.63 -15.61
C ARG A 79 21.02 -4.29 -14.19
N GLY A 80 20.13 -4.29 -13.22
CA GLY A 80 20.43 -4.00 -11.81
C GLY A 80 20.81 -2.55 -11.51
N SER A 81 20.73 -1.64 -12.49
CA SER A 81 21.06 -0.24 -12.25
C SER A 81 19.91 0.51 -11.56
N SER A 82 20.26 1.49 -10.72
CA SER A 82 19.32 2.31 -9.98
C SER A 82 19.44 3.78 -10.40
N TRP A 83 18.29 4.46 -10.48
CA TRP A 83 18.19 5.80 -11.04
C TRP A 83 17.33 6.70 -10.15
N LEU A 84 17.73 7.95 -10.00
CA LEU A 84 17.08 8.97 -9.19
C LEU A 84 17.00 10.29 -9.95
N GLY A 85 15.86 10.96 -9.85
CA GLY A 85 15.64 12.31 -10.35
C GLY A 85 15.10 12.38 -11.78
N SER A 86 14.79 13.62 -12.18
CA SER A 86 14.40 13.99 -13.54
C SER A 86 15.09 15.33 -13.86
N PRO A 87 16.17 15.31 -14.67
CA PRO A 87 16.73 14.19 -15.44
C PRO A 87 17.32 13.06 -14.57
N PRO A 88 17.31 11.81 -15.08
CA PRO A 88 17.72 10.65 -14.30
C PRO A 88 19.25 10.61 -14.09
N MET A 89 19.67 10.53 -12.84
CA MET A 89 21.05 10.33 -12.43
C MET A 89 21.24 8.93 -11.87
N ARG A 90 22.40 8.32 -12.12
CA ARG A 90 22.69 6.98 -11.61
C ARG A 90 22.86 6.98 -10.10
N LEU A 91 22.02 6.25 -9.41
CA LEU A 91 22.12 6.03 -7.97
C LEU A 91 23.06 4.85 -7.70
N ARG A 92 24.15 5.10 -6.98
CA ARG A 92 25.04 4.02 -6.49
C ARG A 92 24.42 3.41 -5.24
N ARG A 93 23.85 2.22 -5.40
CA ARG A 93 23.22 1.47 -4.33
C ARG A 93 23.91 0.12 -4.19
N ARG A 94 24.13 -0.32 -2.96
CA ARG A 94 24.43 -1.73 -2.68
C ARG A 94 23.09 -2.45 -2.57
N PRO A 95 22.76 -3.36 -3.50
CA PRO A 95 21.54 -4.15 -3.35
C PRO A 95 21.68 -4.99 -2.07
N THR A 96 20.72 -4.89 -1.19
CA THR A 96 20.59 -5.89 -0.12
C THR A 96 20.07 -7.15 -0.79
N GLU A 97 20.78 -8.25 -0.69
CA GLU A 97 20.32 -9.54 -1.16
C GLU A 97 19.15 -9.98 -0.27
N ALA A 98 17.96 -9.54 -0.63
CA ALA A 98 16.75 -10.13 -0.06
C ALA A 98 16.63 -11.56 -0.61
N ASP A 99 16.30 -12.50 0.27
CA ASP A 99 16.04 -13.87 -0.15
C ASP A 99 14.90 -13.88 -1.18
N ALA A 100 15.27 -14.17 -2.43
CA ALA A 100 14.34 -14.18 -3.56
C ALA A 100 13.19 -15.18 -3.32
N ALA A 101 13.46 -16.29 -2.62
CA ALA A 101 12.44 -17.27 -2.27
C ALA A 101 11.39 -16.68 -1.31
N THR A 102 11.80 -15.82 -0.40
CA THR A 102 10.87 -15.17 0.54
C THR A 102 10.04 -14.08 -0.12
N THR A 103 10.60 -13.39 -1.12
CA THR A 103 9.95 -12.25 -1.77
C THR A 103 9.05 -12.66 -2.94
N TYR A 104 9.53 -13.51 -3.83
CA TYR A 104 8.85 -13.84 -5.09
C TYR A 104 8.10 -15.17 -5.05
N ASP A 105 8.58 -16.15 -4.26
CA ASP A 105 7.89 -17.42 -4.06
C ASP A 105 7.89 -17.82 -2.58
N PRO A 106 7.13 -17.08 -1.75
CA PRO A 106 7.10 -17.32 -0.31
C PRO A 106 6.55 -18.70 0.00
N PRO A 107 7.14 -19.43 0.97
CA PRO A 107 6.67 -20.74 1.38
C PRO A 107 5.23 -20.67 1.89
N THR A 108 4.47 -21.76 1.73
CA THR A 108 3.05 -21.83 2.10
C THR A 108 2.78 -21.36 3.53
N ARG A 109 3.70 -21.63 4.46
CA ARG A 109 3.61 -21.15 5.84
C ARG A 109 3.53 -19.62 5.94
N LEU A 110 4.32 -18.90 5.13
CA LEU A 110 4.28 -17.43 5.08
C LEU A 110 2.98 -16.93 4.44
N LYS A 111 2.52 -17.58 3.37
CA LYS A 111 1.22 -17.27 2.73
C LYS A 111 0.06 -17.42 3.72
N VAL A 112 0.03 -18.51 4.48
CA VAL A 112 -0.99 -18.77 5.51
C VAL A 112 -0.91 -17.72 6.64
N ARG A 113 0.29 -17.43 7.15
CA ARG A 113 0.44 -16.39 8.20
C ARG A 113 -0.05 -15.02 7.72
N ARG A 114 0.23 -14.64 6.49
CA ARG A 114 -0.30 -13.41 5.89
C ARG A 114 -1.82 -13.45 5.78
N ALA A 115 -2.39 -14.55 5.30
CA ALA A 115 -3.84 -14.71 5.22
C ALA A 115 -4.52 -14.57 6.59
N VAL A 116 -3.94 -15.16 7.65
CA VAL A 116 -4.44 -15.00 9.02
C VAL A 116 -4.41 -13.53 9.46
N VAL A 117 -3.30 -12.82 9.22
CA VAL A 117 -3.20 -11.39 9.57
C VAL A 117 -4.24 -10.56 8.80
N GLU A 118 -4.44 -10.83 7.51
CA GLU A 118 -5.44 -10.13 6.71
C GLU A 118 -6.87 -10.44 7.22
N THR A 119 -7.14 -11.69 7.60
CA THR A 119 -8.43 -12.06 8.21
C THR A 119 -8.66 -11.35 9.54
N CYS A 120 -7.61 -11.16 10.35
CA CYS A 120 -7.71 -10.40 11.59
C CYS A 120 -8.12 -8.93 11.40
N ARG A 121 -7.93 -8.37 10.22
CA ARG A 121 -8.44 -7.03 9.89
C ARG A 121 -9.97 -6.96 9.89
N LEU A 122 -10.64 -8.05 9.50
CA LEU A 122 -12.11 -8.14 9.56
C LEU A 122 -12.61 -8.11 11.00
N LEU A 123 -11.85 -8.67 11.94
CA LEU A 123 -12.21 -8.65 13.36
C LEU A 123 -12.38 -7.22 13.89
N ARG A 124 -11.58 -6.27 13.42
CA ARG A 124 -11.72 -4.86 13.80
C ARG A 124 -13.09 -4.30 13.39
N VAL A 125 -13.56 -4.65 12.19
CA VAL A 125 -14.87 -4.22 11.71
C VAL A 125 -15.98 -4.82 12.58
N VAL A 126 -15.91 -6.12 12.88
CA VAL A 126 -16.88 -6.81 13.72
C VAL A 126 -16.94 -6.20 15.13
N VAL A 127 -15.77 -5.92 15.74
CA VAL A 127 -15.69 -5.27 17.07
C VAL A 127 -16.31 -3.87 17.03
N THR A 128 -16.02 -3.07 16.01
CA THR A 128 -16.56 -1.72 15.88
C THR A 128 -18.09 -1.74 15.74
N VAL A 129 -18.60 -2.63 14.88
CA VAL A 129 -20.05 -2.81 14.71
C VAL A 129 -20.70 -3.29 16.03
N GLY A 130 -20.06 -4.24 16.71
CA GLY A 130 -20.53 -4.75 18.01
C GLY A 130 -20.64 -3.65 19.08
N ILE A 131 -19.62 -2.78 19.19
CA ILE A 131 -19.66 -1.62 20.08
C ILE A 131 -20.79 -0.68 19.69
N GLY A 132 -20.97 -0.39 18.41
CA GLY A 132 -22.06 0.46 17.92
C GLY A 132 -23.44 -0.10 18.26
N LEU A 133 -23.65 -1.39 18.08
CA LEU A 133 -24.90 -2.06 18.46
C LEU A 133 -25.13 -2.05 19.96
N ALA A 134 -24.09 -2.22 20.77
CA ALA A 134 -24.16 -2.14 22.22
C ALA A 134 -24.56 -0.73 22.69
N VAL A 135 -24.01 0.32 22.07
CA VAL A 135 -24.39 1.72 22.34
C VAL A 135 -25.86 1.95 22.01
N LEU A 136 -26.30 1.52 20.83
CA LEU A 136 -27.72 1.66 20.43
C LEU A 136 -28.65 0.90 21.39
N GLY A 137 -28.29 -0.31 21.79
CA GLY A 137 -29.04 -1.11 22.75
C GLY A 137 -29.13 -0.43 24.12
N ALA A 138 -28.03 0.13 24.62
CA ALA A 138 -28.00 0.86 25.88
C ALA A 138 -28.88 2.11 25.84
N LEU A 139 -28.80 2.91 24.77
CA LEU A 139 -29.63 4.10 24.61
C LEU A 139 -31.13 3.76 24.49
N GLN A 140 -31.46 2.70 23.77
CA GLN A 140 -32.82 2.21 23.67
C GLN A 140 -33.35 1.72 25.01
N ALA A 141 -32.54 0.99 25.78
CA ALA A 141 -32.92 0.54 27.12
C ALA A 141 -33.19 1.72 28.07
N LEU A 142 -32.27 2.71 28.07
CA LEU A 142 -32.47 3.94 28.85
C LEU A 142 -33.74 4.69 28.44
N ALA A 143 -33.99 4.82 27.15
CA ALA A 143 -35.19 5.50 26.67
C ALA A 143 -36.46 4.77 27.06
N ARG A 144 -36.50 3.44 27.07
CA ARG A 144 -37.63 2.62 27.46
C ARG A 144 -37.91 2.66 28.96
N ILE A 145 -36.87 2.65 29.80
CA ILE A 145 -37.00 2.56 31.25
C ILE A 145 -37.23 3.96 31.88
N PHE A 146 -36.49 4.96 31.46
CA PHE A 146 -36.43 6.27 32.10
C PHE A 146 -36.92 7.42 31.20
N GLY A 147 -37.36 7.10 29.96
CA GLY A 147 -37.80 8.07 28.96
C GLY A 147 -36.67 8.69 28.12
N ILE A 148 -37.09 9.34 27.03
CA ILE A 148 -36.17 9.93 26.04
C ILE A 148 -35.27 11.03 26.66
N GLY A 149 -35.78 11.82 27.62
CA GLY A 149 -35.01 12.87 28.29
C GLY A 149 -33.80 12.30 29.04
N ALA A 150 -33.99 11.21 29.79
CA ALA A 150 -32.90 10.54 30.49
C ALA A 150 -31.87 9.92 29.51
N ALA A 151 -32.31 9.31 28.42
CA ALA A 151 -31.44 8.80 27.40
C ALA A 151 -30.58 9.90 26.73
N ALA A 152 -31.16 11.09 26.51
CA ALA A 152 -30.44 12.25 25.98
C ALA A 152 -29.39 12.78 26.97
N LEU A 153 -29.73 12.88 28.24
CA LEU A 153 -28.80 13.35 29.29
C LEU A 153 -27.65 12.35 29.53
N CYS A 154 -27.95 11.05 29.57
CA CYS A 154 -26.95 10.01 29.82
C CYS A 154 -26.21 9.58 28.56
N GLY A 155 -26.64 10.00 27.37
CA GLY A 155 -26.07 9.60 26.10
C GLY A 155 -24.56 9.90 25.99
N GLY A 156 -24.13 11.04 26.49
CA GLY A 156 -22.72 11.41 26.56
C GLY A 156 -21.87 10.45 27.39
N LEU A 157 -22.39 9.97 28.51
CA LEU A 157 -21.68 8.99 29.36
C LEU A 157 -21.60 7.61 28.68
N VAL A 158 -22.68 7.19 28.00
CA VAL A 158 -22.69 5.93 27.24
C VAL A 158 -21.63 5.98 26.12
N LEU A 159 -21.55 7.08 25.38
CA LEU A 159 -20.57 7.27 24.32
C LEU A 159 -19.14 7.33 24.87
N LEU A 160 -18.93 8.01 26.01
CA LEU A 160 -17.64 8.06 26.67
C LEU A 160 -17.17 6.67 27.11
N ALA A 161 -18.06 5.88 27.74
CA ALA A 161 -17.76 4.51 28.13
C ALA A 161 -17.43 3.63 26.93
N ALA A 162 -18.21 3.73 25.84
CA ALA A 162 -17.95 3.00 24.59
C ALA A 162 -16.60 3.41 23.97
N GLY A 163 -16.25 4.69 23.99
CA GLY A 163 -14.95 5.19 23.55
C GLY A 163 -13.79 4.65 24.37
N ALA A 164 -13.96 4.60 25.70
CA ALA A 164 -12.96 4.01 26.61
C ALA A 164 -12.77 2.51 26.33
N VAL A 165 -13.83 1.75 26.13
CA VAL A 165 -13.77 0.33 25.74
C VAL A 165 -13.08 0.16 24.39
N ALA A 166 -13.44 0.94 23.37
CA ALA A 166 -12.81 0.89 22.07
C ALA A 166 -11.30 1.20 22.14
N GLY A 167 -10.92 2.21 22.95
CA GLY A 167 -9.53 2.55 23.21
C GLY A 167 -8.77 1.42 23.88
N ALA A 168 -9.36 0.82 24.92
CA ALA A 168 -8.76 -0.32 25.62
C ALA A 168 -8.55 -1.53 24.72
N VAL A 169 -9.54 -1.86 23.88
CA VAL A 169 -9.43 -2.94 22.87
C VAL A 169 -8.32 -2.65 21.88
N THR A 170 -8.23 -1.41 21.40
CA THR A 170 -7.17 -1.00 20.44
C THR A 170 -5.78 -1.12 21.07
N VAL A 171 -5.61 -0.67 22.30
CA VAL A 171 -4.35 -0.78 23.03
C VAL A 171 -3.98 -2.24 23.27
N ALA A 172 -4.94 -3.06 23.73
CA ALA A 172 -4.71 -4.49 23.93
C ALA A 172 -4.33 -5.20 22.61
N ALA A 173 -5.04 -4.93 21.52
CA ALA A 173 -4.72 -5.47 20.20
C ALA A 173 -3.31 -5.07 19.75
N LYS A 174 -2.93 -3.80 19.94
CA LYS A 174 -1.57 -3.32 19.63
C LYS A 174 -0.50 -4.08 20.43
N TRP A 175 -0.71 -4.27 21.72
CA TRP A 175 0.25 -4.98 22.55
C TRP A 175 0.36 -6.47 22.22
N LEU A 176 -0.73 -7.12 21.84
CA LEU A 176 -0.76 -8.52 21.44
C LEU A 176 -0.09 -8.74 20.08
N THR A 177 -0.25 -7.81 19.12
CA THR A 177 0.21 -7.98 17.75
C THR A 177 1.61 -7.41 17.49
N VAL A 178 1.90 -6.24 18.00
CA VAL A 178 3.14 -5.48 17.70
C VAL A 178 4.10 -5.47 18.89
N GLY A 179 3.60 -5.55 20.11
CA GLY A 179 4.41 -5.45 21.32
C GLY A 179 5.12 -4.10 21.46
N ARG A 180 6.35 -4.11 21.97
CA ARG A 180 7.22 -2.91 22.06
C ARG A 180 7.92 -2.67 20.73
N ILE A 181 7.69 -1.49 20.15
CA ILE A 181 8.46 -1.02 19.00
C ILE A 181 9.85 -0.65 19.53
N ARG A 182 10.88 -1.33 19.02
CA ARG A 182 12.29 -0.96 19.26
C ARG A 182 12.78 -0.20 18.04
N ALA A 183 13.54 0.87 18.26
CA ALA A 183 14.26 1.53 17.18
C ALA A 183 15.26 0.51 16.61
N SER A 184 15.15 0.24 15.31
CA SER A 184 16.16 -0.53 14.59
C SER A 184 17.01 0.47 13.81
N GLU A 185 18.31 0.37 13.92
CA GLU A 185 19.23 1.07 13.03
C GLU A 185 19.15 0.38 11.65
N TYR A 186 18.91 1.17 10.60
CA TYR A 186 18.89 0.74 9.20
C TYR A 186 20.24 1.04 8.53
#